data_881b6ae4dd14acd64f5190064928647a
#
_entry.id   881b6ae4dd14acd64f5190064928647a
#
_cell.length_a   1.000
_cell.length_b   1.000
_cell.length_c   1.000
_cell.angle_alpha   90.00
_cell.angle_beta   90.00
_cell.angle_gamma   90.00
#
_symmetry.space_group_name_H-M   'P 1'
#
loop_
_entity.id
_entity.type
_entity.pdbx_description
1 polymer ?
#
loop_
_entity_poly.entity_id
_entity_poly.type
_entity_poly.pdbx_seq_one_letter_code
_entity_poly.pdbx_strand_id
1 'polypeptide(L)'
;VEGEKKVYLVLNKPKGYVTSLDDPHADKTVMELVKDACTERIYPVGRLDKNSVGLLLFTNDGDLTRQLTHPSFQKKKIYQVSLDKPLTKADMEQIAQGITLEDGEIYADEIAYVKEDKTEVGIEIHSGRNRIVRRIFEHMGYAVKKLDRVYYAGLSKKNLKRGQWRFLTREEVQRLKSGQYE
;
A
#
# COMPACT_ATOMS: atom_id res chain seq x y z
N VAL A 1 12.73 -5.95 -22.22
CA VAL A 1 13.69 -5.99 -23.33
C VAL A 1 15.09 -5.81 -22.78
N GLU A 2 16.01 -6.63 -23.24
CA GLU A 2 17.40 -6.55 -22.86
C GLU A 2 17.96 -5.20 -23.26
N GLY A 3 18.66 -4.52 -22.33
CA GLY A 3 19.20 -3.20 -22.57
C GLY A 3 18.25 -2.06 -22.23
N GLU A 4 17.00 -2.35 -21.92
CA GLU A 4 16.08 -1.30 -21.52
C GLU A 4 16.43 -0.79 -20.12
N LYS A 5 16.43 0.53 -19.97
CA LYS A 5 16.72 1.16 -18.69
C LYS A 5 15.63 0.81 -17.68
N LYS A 6 16.03 0.39 -16.48
CA LYS A 6 15.07 0.13 -15.41
C LYS A 6 14.71 1.42 -14.71
N VAL A 7 13.42 1.62 -14.51
CA VAL A 7 12.88 2.84 -13.90
C VAL A 7 12.11 2.44 -12.64
N TYR A 8 12.29 3.21 -11.58
CA TYR A 8 11.61 2.99 -10.30
C TYR A 8 11.11 4.33 -9.79
N LEU A 9 9.80 4.42 -9.59
CA LEU A 9 9.22 5.63 -9.00
C LEU A 9 8.10 5.27 -8.04
N VAL A 10 7.83 6.18 -7.14
CA VAL A 10 6.75 6.04 -6.16
C VAL A 10 5.81 7.22 -6.29
N LEU A 11 4.51 6.92 -6.32
CA LEU A 11 3.43 7.88 -6.38
C LEU A 11 2.73 7.92 -5.02
N ASN A 12 2.38 9.11 -4.56
CA ASN A 12 1.45 9.27 -3.45
C ASN A 12 0.05 9.36 -4.08
N LYS A 13 -0.58 8.21 -4.20
CA LYS A 13 -1.84 8.07 -4.94
C LYS A 13 -2.98 8.84 -4.29
N PRO A 14 -3.67 9.72 -5.02
CA PRO A 14 -4.86 10.39 -4.49
C PRO A 14 -6.10 9.49 -4.60
N LYS A 15 -7.13 9.88 -3.89
CA LYS A 15 -8.43 9.21 -3.94
C LYS A 15 -9.05 9.36 -5.33
N GLY A 16 -9.77 8.36 -5.77
CA GLY A 16 -10.54 8.42 -7.00
C GLY A 16 -9.86 7.84 -8.23
N TYR A 17 -8.61 7.38 -8.10
CA TYR A 17 -7.86 6.79 -9.20
C TYR A 17 -7.73 5.29 -9.01
N VAL A 18 -8.01 4.54 -10.08
CA VAL A 18 -7.88 3.07 -10.06
C VAL A 18 -6.49 2.66 -10.51
N THR A 19 -6.05 1.50 -10.02
CA THR A 19 -4.76 0.92 -10.40
C THR A 19 -4.85 0.00 -11.61
N SER A 20 -6.03 -0.22 -12.14
CA SER A 20 -6.22 -1.04 -13.34
C SER A 20 -5.66 -0.33 -14.57
N LEU A 21 -5.00 -1.09 -15.44
CA LEU A 21 -4.46 -0.56 -16.70
C LEU A 21 -5.51 -0.52 -17.80
N ASP A 22 -6.48 -1.44 -17.75
CA ASP A 22 -7.39 -1.70 -18.85
C ASP A 22 -8.86 -1.69 -18.45
N ASP A 23 -9.25 -0.88 -17.47
CA ASP A 23 -10.65 -0.77 -17.10
C ASP A 23 -11.34 0.23 -18.03
N PRO A 24 -12.17 -0.24 -18.98
CA PRO A 24 -12.86 0.67 -19.93
C PRO A 24 -13.87 1.57 -19.26
N HIS A 25 -14.24 1.28 -18.02
CA HIS A 25 -15.19 2.09 -17.26
C HIS A 25 -14.52 3.06 -16.29
N ALA A 26 -13.18 3.05 -16.23
CA ALA A 26 -12.44 3.93 -15.35
C ALA A 26 -12.13 5.24 -16.05
N ASP A 27 -12.67 6.34 -15.54
CA ASP A 27 -12.36 7.68 -16.03
C ASP A 27 -10.98 8.14 -15.64
N LYS A 28 -10.48 7.63 -14.49
CA LYS A 28 -9.20 8.05 -13.93
C LYS A 28 -8.39 6.84 -13.51
N THR A 29 -7.22 6.68 -14.11
CA THR A 29 -6.26 5.65 -13.72
C THR A 29 -4.99 6.29 -13.22
N VAL A 30 -4.26 5.54 -12.39
CA VAL A 30 -2.97 6.01 -11.85
C VAL A 30 -1.95 6.28 -12.95
N MET A 31 -2.10 5.63 -14.12
CA MET A 31 -1.19 5.84 -15.24
C MET A 31 -1.22 7.28 -15.75
N GLU A 32 -2.36 7.97 -15.64
CA GLU A 32 -2.48 9.38 -16.01
C GLU A 32 -1.55 10.26 -15.18
N LEU A 33 -1.33 9.90 -13.93
CA LEU A 33 -0.55 10.70 -13.00
C LEU A 33 0.96 10.56 -13.22
N VAL A 34 1.39 9.49 -13.88
CA VAL A 34 2.82 9.21 -14.09
C VAL A 34 3.20 9.16 -15.58
N LYS A 35 2.28 9.48 -16.47
CA LYS A 35 2.49 9.34 -17.92
C LYS A 35 3.68 10.12 -18.46
N ASP A 36 4.00 11.26 -17.86
CA ASP A 36 5.07 12.13 -18.31
C ASP A 36 6.39 11.91 -17.55
N ALA A 37 6.44 10.90 -16.68
CA ALA A 37 7.61 10.67 -15.84
C ALA A 37 8.80 10.14 -16.63
N CYS A 38 8.57 9.29 -17.61
CA CYS A 38 9.62 8.65 -18.40
C CYS A 38 9.04 8.14 -19.71
N THR A 39 9.94 7.78 -20.64
CA THR A 39 9.54 7.17 -21.91
C THR A 39 9.37 5.67 -21.83
N GLU A 40 10.02 5.05 -20.83
CA GLU A 40 9.92 3.62 -20.59
C GLU A 40 8.50 3.26 -20.13
N ARG A 41 8.07 2.05 -20.46
CA ARG A 41 6.77 1.56 -20.07
C ARG A 41 6.83 0.99 -18.67
N ILE A 42 6.16 1.64 -17.73
CA ILE A 42 6.15 1.25 -16.32
C ILE A 42 4.75 0.82 -15.90
N TYR A 43 4.68 0.00 -14.84
CA TYR A 43 3.44 -0.57 -14.33
C TYR A 43 3.40 -0.44 -12.81
N PRO A 44 2.19 -0.31 -12.22
CA PRO A 44 2.10 -0.30 -10.77
C PRO A 44 2.43 -1.67 -10.19
N VAL A 45 3.12 -1.68 -9.07
CA VAL A 45 3.45 -2.88 -8.31
C VAL A 45 2.34 -3.12 -7.29
N GLY A 46 1.51 -4.12 -7.56
CA GLY A 46 0.36 -4.40 -6.72
C GLY A 46 -0.78 -3.40 -6.97
N ARG A 47 -1.67 -3.29 -5.99
CA ARG A 47 -2.90 -2.52 -6.15
C ARG A 47 -3.25 -1.74 -4.90
N LEU A 48 -3.89 -0.61 -5.11
CA LEU A 48 -4.62 0.13 -4.09
C LEU A 48 -6.03 0.37 -4.63
N ASP A 49 -7.03 0.24 -3.78
CA ASP A 49 -8.41 0.49 -4.18
C ASP A 49 -8.61 1.94 -4.64
N LYS A 50 -9.63 2.17 -5.44
CA LYS A 50 -9.97 3.51 -5.95
C LYS A 50 -9.98 4.56 -4.84
N ASN A 51 -10.59 4.24 -3.72
CA ASN A 51 -10.76 5.17 -2.60
C ASN A 51 -9.64 5.09 -1.55
N SER A 52 -8.68 4.19 -1.74
CA SER A 52 -7.48 4.13 -0.89
C SER A 52 -6.44 5.07 -1.44
N VAL A 53 -5.61 5.61 -0.56
CA VAL A 53 -4.59 6.58 -0.92
C VAL A 53 -3.23 6.12 -0.41
N GLY A 54 -2.17 6.80 -0.83
CA GLY A 54 -0.83 6.57 -0.32
C GLY A 54 0.12 5.98 -1.33
N LEU A 55 1.16 5.35 -0.83
CA LEU A 55 2.30 4.91 -1.64
C LEU A 55 1.95 3.80 -2.63
N LEU A 56 2.31 4.02 -3.88
CA LEU A 56 2.19 3.02 -4.95
C LEU A 56 3.46 3.08 -5.79
N LEU A 57 4.16 1.96 -5.86
CA LEU A 57 5.41 1.83 -6.60
C LEU A 57 5.12 1.49 -8.06
N PHE A 58 5.88 2.09 -8.98
CA PHE A 58 5.83 1.79 -10.42
C PHE A 58 7.21 1.40 -10.90
N THR A 59 7.30 0.40 -11.76
CA THR A 59 8.57 0.00 -12.34
C THR A 59 8.35 -0.82 -13.62
N ASN A 60 9.38 -0.89 -14.45
CA ASN A 60 9.46 -1.83 -15.58
C ASN A 60 10.34 -3.04 -15.24
N ASP A 61 10.79 -3.16 -13.99
CA ASP A 61 11.59 -4.30 -13.53
C ASP A 61 10.66 -5.45 -13.13
N GLY A 62 10.43 -6.36 -14.07
CA GLY A 62 9.51 -7.49 -13.87
C GLY A 62 9.94 -8.44 -12.77
N ASP A 63 11.25 -8.66 -12.61
CA ASP A 63 11.75 -9.55 -11.56
C ASP A 63 11.47 -8.98 -10.18
N LEU A 64 11.71 -7.68 -10.00
CA LEU A 64 11.39 -7.00 -8.74
C LEU A 64 9.91 -7.03 -8.46
N THR A 65 9.08 -6.77 -9.48
CA THR A 65 7.61 -6.82 -9.33
C THR A 65 7.15 -8.19 -8.85
N ARG A 66 7.66 -9.26 -9.45
CA ARG A 66 7.32 -10.62 -9.02
C ARG A 66 7.73 -10.87 -7.58
N GLN A 67 8.94 -10.44 -7.22
CA GLN A 67 9.42 -10.58 -5.84
C GLN A 67 8.53 -9.85 -4.84
N LEU A 68 8.15 -8.62 -5.15
CA LEU A 68 7.36 -7.80 -4.22
C LEU A 68 5.90 -8.24 -4.12
N THR A 69 5.35 -8.85 -5.17
CA THR A 69 3.94 -9.23 -5.20
C THR A 69 3.69 -10.71 -4.90
N HIS A 70 4.75 -11.53 -4.86
CA HIS A 70 4.61 -12.95 -4.60
C HIS A 70 4.19 -13.19 -3.14
N PRO A 71 3.22 -14.10 -2.89
CA PRO A 71 2.75 -14.36 -1.52
C PRO A 71 3.83 -14.84 -0.55
N SER A 72 4.90 -15.49 -1.06
CA SER A 72 6.02 -15.93 -0.21
C SER A 72 6.88 -14.78 0.29
N PHE A 73 6.79 -13.61 -0.34
CA PHE A 73 7.58 -12.44 0.01
C PHE A 73 6.66 -11.38 0.58
N GLN A 74 6.22 -11.60 1.81
CA GLN A 74 5.28 -10.69 2.47
C GLN A 74 6.02 -9.47 2.99
N LYS A 75 5.84 -8.35 2.32
CA LYS A 75 6.51 -7.11 2.63
C LYS A 75 5.74 -6.30 3.67
N LYS A 76 6.50 -5.63 4.52
CA LYS A 76 5.94 -4.77 5.57
C LYS A 76 5.20 -3.59 4.94
N LYS A 77 3.97 -3.38 5.39
CA LYS A 77 3.14 -2.24 5.00
C LYS A 77 2.56 -1.61 6.25
N ILE A 78 2.53 -0.30 6.29
CA ILE A 78 1.87 0.42 7.38
C ILE A 78 0.78 1.30 6.78
N TYR A 79 -0.41 1.21 7.38
CA TYR A 79 -1.56 2.01 6.97
C TYR A 79 -2.02 2.89 8.12
N GLN A 80 -2.42 4.10 7.78
CA GLN A 80 -3.18 4.94 8.70
C GLN A 80 -4.64 4.82 8.29
N VAL A 81 -5.49 4.49 9.25
CA VAL A 81 -6.89 4.16 9.00
C VAL A 81 -7.77 5.10 9.82
N SER A 82 -8.77 5.69 9.16
CA SER A 82 -9.80 6.48 9.84
C SER A 82 -11.07 5.65 9.91
N LEU A 83 -11.55 5.39 11.12
CA LEU A 83 -12.72 4.56 11.36
C LEU A 83 -13.95 5.43 11.65
N ASP A 84 -15.13 4.83 11.50
CA ASP A 84 -16.41 5.51 11.76
C ASP A 84 -16.68 5.73 13.25
N LYS A 85 -15.98 5.02 14.12
CA LYS A 85 -16.13 5.11 15.57
C LYS A 85 -14.81 4.74 16.24
N PRO A 86 -14.62 5.09 17.53
CA PRO A 86 -13.38 4.77 18.23
C PRO A 86 -13.12 3.26 18.30
N LEU A 87 -11.88 2.87 18.05
CA LEU A 87 -11.46 1.46 18.20
C LEU A 87 -11.28 1.17 19.68
N THR A 88 -11.95 0.13 20.17
CA THR A 88 -11.79 -0.26 21.57
C THR A 88 -10.44 -0.97 21.77
N LYS A 89 -9.91 -0.91 22.98
CA LYS A 89 -8.69 -1.63 23.32
C LYS A 89 -8.85 -3.13 23.15
N ALA A 90 -10.02 -3.66 23.52
CA ALA A 90 -10.29 -5.09 23.38
C ALA A 90 -10.22 -5.53 21.92
N ASP A 91 -10.83 -4.76 21.02
CA ASP A 91 -10.77 -5.06 19.59
C ASP A 91 -9.36 -4.91 19.04
N MET A 92 -8.64 -3.89 19.48
CA MET A 92 -7.25 -3.69 19.09
C MET A 92 -6.39 -4.90 19.47
N GLU A 93 -6.55 -5.39 20.68
CA GLU A 93 -5.82 -6.56 21.17
C GLU A 93 -6.18 -7.83 20.38
N GLN A 94 -7.46 -7.99 20.02
CA GLN A 94 -7.88 -9.12 19.21
C GLN A 94 -7.20 -9.10 17.83
N ILE A 95 -7.15 -7.93 17.21
CA ILE A 95 -6.48 -7.79 15.89
C ILE A 95 -4.99 -8.12 16.02
N ALA A 96 -4.35 -7.69 17.10
CA ALA A 96 -2.93 -7.98 17.32
C ALA A 96 -2.68 -9.48 17.57
N GLN A 97 -3.57 -10.16 18.25
CA GLN A 97 -3.45 -11.59 18.55
C GLN A 97 -3.84 -12.47 17.37
N GLY A 98 -4.74 -11.99 16.53
CA GLY A 98 -5.18 -12.74 15.36
C GLY A 98 -6.68 -12.93 15.31
N ILE A 99 -7.23 -12.78 14.12
CA ILE A 99 -8.64 -13.03 13.82
C ILE A 99 -8.73 -13.97 12.63
N THR A 100 -9.86 -14.64 12.47
CA THR A 100 -10.07 -15.56 11.36
C THR A 100 -11.06 -14.96 10.38
N LEU A 101 -10.58 -14.71 9.15
CA LEU A 101 -11.39 -14.27 8.03
C LEU A 101 -11.75 -15.49 7.15
N GLU A 102 -12.57 -15.27 6.14
CA GLU A 102 -12.96 -16.37 5.24
C GLU A 102 -11.77 -17.07 4.60
N ASP A 103 -10.74 -16.32 4.26
CA ASP A 103 -9.55 -16.84 3.58
C ASP A 103 -8.36 -17.11 4.52
N GLY A 104 -8.63 -17.20 5.81
CA GLY A 104 -7.63 -17.60 6.81
C GLY A 104 -7.37 -16.59 7.89
N GLU A 105 -6.47 -16.97 8.79
CA GLU A 105 -6.09 -16.12 9.90
C GLU A 105 -5.26 -14.93 9.45
N ILE A 106 -5.39 -13.83 10.17
CA ILE A 106 -4.58 -12.63 9.99
C ILE A 106 -4.37 -11.94 11.33
N TYR A 107 -3.20 -11.38 11.53
CA TYR A 107 -2.91 -10.56 12.70
C TYR A 107 -2.13 -9.32 12.27
N ALA A 108 -2.21 -8.27 13.07
CA ALA A 108 -1.39 -7.10 12.88
C ALA A 108 -0.05 -7.30 13.61
N ASP A 109 1.04 -6.96 12.93
CA ASP A 109 2.36 -6.96 13.58
C ASP A 109 2.43 -5.87 14.63
N GLU A 110 1.83 -4.73 14.33
CA GLU A 110 1.61 -3.65 15.27
C GLU A 110 0.30 -2.96 14.96
N ILE A 111 -0.36 -2.47 16.00
CA ILE A 111 -1.56 -1.65 15.87
C ILE A 111 -1.61 -0.69 17.04
N ALA A 112 -1.85 0.59 16.76
CA ALA A 112 -1.84 1.63 17.80
C ALA A 112 -2.68 2.83 17.37
N TYR A 113 -3.11 3.61 18.34
CA TYR A 113 -3.74 4.89 18.06
C TYR A 113 -2.67 5.87 17.54
N VAL A 114 -3.01 6.61 16.48
CA VAL A 114 -2.09 7.59 15.88
C VAL A 114 -2.18 8.92 16.62
N LYS A 115 -3.36 9.22 17.15
CA LYS A 115 -3.65 10.48 17.85
C LYS A 115 -4.47 10.18 19.10
N GLU A 116 -4.80 11.22 19.84
CA GLU A 116 -5.74 11.10 20.95
C GLU A 116 -7.13 10.66 20.45
N ASP A 117 -7.46 11.02 19.22
CA ASP A 117 -8.68 10.58 18.57
C ASP A 117 -8.57 9.09 18.24
N LYS A 118 -9.30 8.27 18.98
CA LYS A 118 -9.25 6.81 18.86
C LYS A 118 -9.92 6.26 17.60
N THR A 119 -10.43 7.13 16.74
CA THR A 119 -10.89 6.73 15.40
C THR A 119 -9.72 6.66 14.41
N GLU A 120 -8.55 7.22 14.75
CA GLU A 120 -7.36 7.24 13.90
C GLU A 120 -6.36 6.20 14.40
N VAL A 121 -6.10 5.20 13.56
CA VAL A 121 -5.33 4.01 13.95
C VAL A 121 -4.23 3.75 12.93
N GLY A 122 -3.04 3.41 13.43
CA GLY A 122 -1.95 2.90 12.58
C GLY A 122 -1.91 1.38 12.69
N ILE A 123 -1.80 0.69 11.57
CA ILE A 123 -1.71 -0.77 11.55
C ILE A 123 -0.58 -1.21 10.63
N GLU A 124 0.25 -2.11 11.13
CA GLU A 124 1.35 -2.70 10.40
C GLU A 124 1.02 -4.15 10.09
N ILE A 125 1.12 -4.52 8.82
CA ILE A 125 0.87 -5.89 8.37
C ILE A 125 1.89 -6.29 7.30
N HIS A 126 2.03 -7.60 7.10
CA HIS A 126 2.86 -8.17 6.04
C HIS A 126 2.05 -8.82 4.93
N SER A 127 0.74 -8.96 5.11
CA SER A 127 -0.13 -9.62 4.13
C SER A 127 -0.45 -8.74 2.93
N GLY A 128 -0.48 -9.35 1.74
CA GLY A 128 -0.95 -8.70 0.51
C GLY A 128 -2.32 -9.19 0.06
N ARG A 129 -3.08 -9.86 0.93
CA ARG A 129 -4.41 -10.38 0.56
C ARG A 129 -5.35 -9.23 0.18
N ASN A 130 -6.29 -9.53 -0.71
CA ASN A 130 -7.21 -8.54 -1.25
C ASN A 130 -7.98 -7.80 -0.15
N ARG A 131 -7.91 -6.47 -0.15
CA ARG A 131 -8.63 -5.58 0.77
C ARG A 131 -8.44 -5.94 2.24
N ILE A 132 -7.25 -6.46 2.59
CA ILE A 132 -7.05 -7.09 3.90
C ILE A 132 -7.32 -6.13 5.09
N VAL A 133 -6.84 -4.88 5.00
CA VAL A 133 -7.02 -3.93 6.12
C VAL A 133 -8.50 -3.59 6.30
N ARG A 134 -9.23 -3.35 5.20
CA ARG A 134 -10.66 -3.07 5.26
C ARG A 134 -11.42 -4.25 5.87
N ARG A 135 -11.10 -5.46 5.45
CA ARG A 135 -11.77 -6.66 5.94
C ARG A 135 -11.50 -6.92 7.42
N ILE A 136 -10.29 -6.61 7.90
CA ILE A 136 -9.98 -6.74 9.32
C ILE A 136 -10.94 -5.88 10.15
N PHE A 137 -11.04 -4.60 9.82
CA PHE A 137 -11.89 -3.69 10.59
C PHE A 137 -13.37 -3.97 10.40
N GLU A 138 -13.79 -4.32 9.19
CA GLU A 138 -15.18 -4.70 8.94
C GLU A 138 -15.59 -5.94 9.73
N HIS A 139 -14.69 -6.92 9.84
CA HIS A 139 -14.90 -8.11 10.66
C HIS A 139 -15.14 -7.77 12.13
N MET A 140 -14.48 -6.72 12.62
CA MET A 140 -14.62 -6.26 14.00
C MET A 140 -15.80 -5.30 14.20
N GLY A 141 -16.56 -5.02 13.13
CA GLY A 141 -17.74 -4.17 13.22
C GLY A 141 -17.50 -2.68 12.94
N TYR A 142 -16.41 -2.34 12.29
CA TYR A 142 -16.06 -0.94 11.97
C TYR A 142 -16.17 -0.70 10.49
N ALA A 143 -16.48 0.55 10.11
CA ALA A 143 -16.39 1.00 8.72
C ALA A 143 -15.12 1.83 8.56
N VAL A 144 -14.37 1.56 7.50
CA VAL A 144 -13.15 2.29 7.18
C VAL A 144 -13.52 3.51 6.34
N LYS A 145 -13.33 4.70 6.90
CA LYS A 145 -13.64 5.97 6.23
C LYS A 145 -12.51 6.41 5.31
N LYS A 146 -11.25 6.22 5.76
CA LYS A 146 -10.06 6.55 4.98
C LYS A 146 -9.02 5.48 5.20
N LEU A 147 -8.27 5.17 4.15
CA LEU A 147 -7.20 4.19 4.20
C LEU A 147 -6.01 4.76 3.44
N ASP A 148 -4.91 4.98 4.16
CA ASP A 148 -3.71 5.62 3.63
C ASP A 148 -2.50 4.72 3.86
N ARG A 149 -1.90 4.23 2.78
CA ARG A 149 -0.67 3.44 2.90
C ARG A 149 0.52 4.38 3.05
N VAL A 150 1.05 4.46 4.25
CA VAL A 150 2.10 5.43 4.60
C VAL A 150 3.50 4.84 4.57
N TYR A 151 3.61 3.52 4.51
CA TYR A 151 4.90 2.82 4.42
C TYR A 151 4.73 1.56 3.57
N TYR A 152 5.67 1.32 2.69
CA TYR A 152 5.68 0.13 1.84
C TYR A 152 7.12 -0.27 1.53
N ALA A 153 7.55 -1.44 2.03
CA ALA A 153 8.83 -2.05 1.69
C ALA A 153 10.02 -1.07 1.78
N GLY A 154 10.09 -0.31 2.86
CA GLY A 154 11.17 0.66 3.09
C GLY A 154 10.92 2.05 2.54
N LEU A 155 9.82 2.25 1.81
CA LEU A 155 9.48 3.55 1.25
C LEU A 155 8.50 4.29 2.15
N SER A 156 8.70 5.60 2.31
CA SER A 156 7.81 6.46 3.09
C SER A 156 7.31 7.62 2.23
N LYS A 157 6.33 8.36 2.74
CA LYS A 157 5.79 9.53 2.03
C LYS A 157 6.60 10.80 2.20
N LYS A 158 7.78 10.70 2.79
CA LYS A 158 8.64 11.86 3.03
C LYS A 158 8.86 12.64 1.73
N ASN A 159 8.61 13.94 1.78
CA ASN A 159 8.78 14.86 0.65
C ASN A 159 7.90 14.54 -0.55
N LEU A 160 6.76 13.88 -0.32
CA LEU A 160 5.87 13.45 -1.40
C LEU A 160 4.42 13.81 -1.06
N LYS A 161 3.93 14.86 -1.70
CA LYS A 161 2.55 15.32 -1.50
C LYS A 161 1.55 14.48 -2.29
N ARG A 162 0.29 14.54 -1.91
CA ARG A 162 -0.77 13.82 -2.59
C ARG A 162 -0.81 14.16 -4.08
N GLY A 163 -0.81 13.12 -4.92
CA GLY A 163 -0.81 13.28 -6.36
C GLY A 163 0.58 13.43 -6.99
N GLN A 164 1.59 13.60 -6.18
CA GLN A 164 2.98 13.73 -6.67
C GLN A 164 3.67 12.37 -6.73
N TRP A 165 4.64 12.28 -7.63
CA TRP A 165 5.52 11.12 -7.73
C TRP A 165 6.96 11.58 -7.70
N ARG A 166 7.88 10.67 -7.37
CA ARG A 166 9.32 10.91 -7.45
C ARG A 166 10.01 9.61 -7.85
N PHE A 167 11.19 9.75 -8.43
CA PHE A 167 12.03 8.58 -8.66
C PHE A 167 12.61 8.11 -7.32
N LEU A 168 12.87 6.81 -7.22
CA LEU A 168 13.55 6.26 -6.06
C LEU A 168 15.02 6.64 -6.11
N THR A 169 15.63 6.79 -4.93
CA THR A 169 17.08 6.96 -4.83
C THR A 169 17.75 5.61 -5.09
N ARG A 170 19.05 5.65 -5.41
CA ARG A 170 19.84 4.43 -5.60
C ARG A 170 19.77 3.53 -4.36
N GLU A 171 19.84 4.11 -3.19
CA GLU A 171 19.76 3.37 -1.93
C GLU A 171 18.41 2.67 -1.76
N GLU A 172 17.34 3.35 -2.10
CA GLU A 172 16.00 2.76 -2.03
C GLU A 172 15.86 1.57 -2.99
N VAL A 173 16.38 1.71 -4.20
CA VAL A 173 16.36 0.62 -5.18
C VAL A 173 17.17 -0.56 -4.67
N GLN A 174 18.35 -0.32 -4.13
CA GLN A 174 19.20 -1.38 -3.59
C GLN A 174 18.52 -2.12 -2.42
N ARG A 175 17.88 -1.37 -1.54
CA ARG A 175 17.14 -1.98 -0.43
C ARG A 175 16.00 -2.86 -0.91
N LEU A 176 15.24 -2.38 -1.90
CA LEU A 176 14.16 -3.17 -2.48
C LEU A 176 14.67 -4.49 -3.07
N LYS A 177 15.76 -4.41 -3.84
CA LYS A 177 16.35 -5.60 -4.49
C LYS A 177 16.95 -6.57 -3.50
N SER A 178 17.56 -6.08 -2.42
CA SER A 178 18.19 -6.91 -1.42
C SER A 178 17.22 -7.50 -0.40
N GLY A 179 16.02 -6.95 -0.33
CA GLY A 179 15.04 -7.35 0.67
C GLY A 179 15.25 -6.75 2.06
N GLN A 180 16.16 -5.79 2.19
CA GLN A 180 16.47 -5.15 3.47
C GLN A 180 15.68 -3.86 3.64
N TYR A 181 14.39 -3.98 3.89
CA TYR A 181 13.50 -2.83 3.99
C TYR A 181 12.59 -2.87 5.22
N GLU A 182 13.07 -3.44 6.28
CA GLU A 182 12.35 -3.42 7.56
C GLU A 182 12.96 -2.48 8.57
#